data_5ebc559e6d30b0a2f5dccb670e4f4414
#
_entry.id   5ebc559e6d30b0a2f5dccb670e4f4414
#
_cell.length_a   1.000
_cell.length_b   1.000
_cell.length_c   1.000
_cell.angle_alpha   90.00
_cell.angle_beta   90.00
_cell.angle_gamma   90.00
#
_symmetry.space_group_name_H-M   'P 1'
#
loop_
_entity.id
_entity.type
_entity.pdbx_description
1 polymer ?
#
loop_
_entity_poly.entity_id
_entity_poly.type
_entity_poly.pdbx_seq_one_letter_code
_entity_poly.pdbx_strand_id
1 'polypeptide(L)'
;QIQNLARMVPEKWSFSDTDDNGILKGYLEHTFKRLYEEQKVWEKKNYAIFNTGLFNYYYQPIYAYFIPNLVPDRQPWFLDGFYTEYYLLKEGITCLPEKACYVENPSDLVFDTKLPVIPQYEHIFGDEENAARLPKEVRDSSMKMQLFDGALKQTKRMLEADYRTAIPQYYNHSIQLLLPICLRHPGKPDLALACMKTSDGSKYL
;
A
#
# COMPACT_ATOMS: atom_id res chain seq x y z
N GLN A 1 -13.06 -11.85 -16.73
CA GLN A 1 -12.42 -10.55 -16.97
C GLN A 1 -11.06 -10.44 -16.26
N ILE A 2 -10.93 -10.81 -14.98
CA ILE A 2 -9.66 -10.72 -14.23
C ILE A 2 -8.52 -11.53 -14.88
N GLN A 3 -8.80 -12.74 -15.37
CA GLN A 3 -7.81 -13.54 -16.11
C GLN A 3 -7.32 -12.84 -17.39
N ASN A 4 -8.21 -12.11 -18.06
CA ASN A 4 -7.83 -11.34 -19.24
C ASN A 4 -6.88 -10.20 -18.85
N LEU A 5 -7.20 -9.47 -17.78
CA LEU A 5 -6.31 -8.43 -17.25
C LEU A 5 -4.93 -9.00 -16.87
N ALA A 6 -4.89 -10.15 -16.16
CA ALA A 6 -3.65 -10.79 -15.76
C ALA A 6 -2.73 -11.16 -16.96
N ARG A 7 -3.32 -11.38 -18.16
CA ARG A 7 -2.55 -11.63 -19.40
C ARG A 7 -2.11 -10.34 -20.11
N MET A 8 -2.76 -9.22 -19.82
CA MET A 8 -2.42 -7.92 -20.43
C MET A 8 -1.22 -7.26 -19.78
N VAL A 9 -0.98 -7.55 -18.49
CA VAL A 9 0.06 -6.90 -17.68
C VAL A 9 1.34 -7.72 -17.65
N PRO A 10 2.54 -7.08 -17.60
CA PRO A 10 3.81 -7.78 -17.50
C PRO A 10 4.10 -8.35 -16.12
N GLU A 11 3.44 -7.83 -15.07
CA GLU A 11 3.66 -8.26 -13.70
C GLU A 11 3.02 -9.63 -13.43
N LYS A 12 3.69 -10.45 -12.61
CA LYS A 12 3.15 -11.73 -12.15
C LYS A 12 2.25 -11.51 -10.93
N TRP A 13 0.97 -11.81 -11.07
CA TRP A 13 -0.04 -11.64 -10.03
C TRP A 13 -0.48 -12.93 -9.33
N SER A 14 -0.04 -14.09 -9.80
CA SER A 14 -0.23 -15.38 -9.15
C SER A 14 1.10 -15.96 -8.70
N PHE A 15 1.17 -16.40 -7.44
CA PHE A 15 2.36 -16.99 -6.81
C PHE A 15 2.15 -18.45 -6.40
N SER A 16 0.99 -19.01 -6.71
CA SER A 16 0.64 -20.43 -6.47
C SER A 16 0.18 -21.09 -7.76
N ASP A 17 0.19 -22.41 -7.78
CA ASP A 17 -0.31 -23.20 -8.91
C ASP A 17 -1.84 -23.14 -9.04
N THR A 18 -2.53 -22.67 -8.02
CA THR A 18 -3.96 -22.35 -8.04
C THR A 18 -4.11 -20.91 -8.56
N ASP A 19 -4.35 -20.78 -9.85
CA ASP A 19 -4.45 -19.49 -10.54
C ASP A 19 -5.82 -18.85 -10.33
N ASP A 20 -6.09 -18.36 -9.14
CA ASP A 20 -7.34 -17.67 -8.80
C ASP A 20 -7.31 -16.15 -9.00
N ASN A 21 -6.14 -15.59 -9.33
CA ASN A 21 -5.91 -14.14 -9.45
C ASN A 21 -6.40 -13.31 -8.24
N GLY A 22 -6.44 -13.91 -7.04
CA GLY A 22 -6.95 -13.26 -5.84
C GLY A 22 -6.18 -12.00 -5.48
N ILE A 23 -4.86 -11.98 -5.68
CA ILE A 23 -4.01 -10.81 -5.43
C ILE A 23 -4.37 -9.66 -6.37
N LEU A 24 -4.54 -9.93 -7.67
CA LEU A 24 -4.95 -8.94 -8.66
C LEU A 24 -6.34 -8.39 -8.36
N LYS A 25 -7.25 -9.25 -7.94
CA LYS A 25 -8.60 -8.85 -7.52
C LYS A 25 -8.54 -7.92 -6.31
N GLY A 26 -7.80 -8.30 -5.26
CA GLY A 26 -7.59 -7.46 -4.07
C GLY A 26 -6.97 -6.11 -4.42
N TYR A 27 -5.96 -6.10 -5.29
CA TYR A 27 -5.36 -4.85 -5.80
C TYR A 27 -6.41 -3.94 -6.44
N LEU A 28 -7.25 -4.47 -7.33
CA LEU A 28 -8.29 -3.68 -8.01
C LEU A 28 -9.34 -3.15 -7.02
N GLU A 29 -9.72 -3.94 -6.02
CA GLU A 29 -10.68 -3.52 -4.99
C GLU A 29 -10.12 -2.35 -4.15
N HIS A 30 -8.86 -2.42 -3.73
CA HIS A 30 -8.20 -1.34 -3.00
C HIS A 30 -8.01 -0.09 -3.88
N THR A 31 -7.59 -0.28 -5.14
CA THR A 31 -7.43 0.82 -6.10
C THR A 31 -8.76 1.50 -6.38
N PHE A 32 -9.83 0.74 -6.57
CA PHE A 32 -11.17 1.31 -6.78
C PHE A 32 -11.63 2.15 -5.58
N LYS A 33 -11.47 1.64 -4.35
CA LYS A 33 -11.82 2.40 -3.14
C LYS A 33 -11.09 3.73 -3.09
N ARG A 34 -9.77 3.71 -3.34
CA ARG A 34 -8.96 4.92 -3.35
C ARG A 34 -9.39 5.91 -4.42
N LEU A 35 -9.63 5.45 -5.64
CA LEU A 35 -10.12 6.28 -6.74
C LEU A 35 -11.50 6.87 -6.47
N TYR A 36 -12.36 6.12 -5.80
CA TYR A 36 -13.68 6.61 -5.40
C TYR A 36 -13.57 7.76 -4.39
N GLU A 37 -12.69 7.63 -3.39
CA GLU A 37 -12.37 8.68 -2.42
C GLU A 37 -11.77 9.92 -3.09
N GLU A 38 -10.90 9.74 -4.10
CA GLU A 38 -10.28 10.81 -4.88
C GLU A 38 -11.22 11.40 -5.98
N GLN A 39 -12.45 10.92 -6.09
CA GLN A 39 -13.41 11.31 -7.14
C GLN A 39 -12.88 11.08 -8.56
N LYS A 40 -12.05 10.06 -8.74
CA LYS A 40 -11.46 9.65 -10.02
C LYS A 40 -12.14 8.43 -10.66
N VAL A 41 -13.24 7.97 -10.10
CA VAL A 41 -14.15 7.04 -10.76
C VAL A 41 -15.18 7.88 -11.52
N TRP A 42 -15.20 7.77 -12.82
CA TRP A 42 -16.13 8.53 -13.63
C TRP A 42 -17.37 7.72 -13.98
N GLU A 43 -18.52 8.24 -13.63
CA GLU A 43 -19.80 7.69 -13.99
C GLU A 43 -20.50 8.68 -14.95
N LYS A 44 -20.85 8.18 -16.13
CA LYS A 44 -21.58 8.90 -17.18
C LYS A 44 -22.90 8.16 -17.43
N LYS A 45 -23.75 8.72 -18.28
CA LYS A 45 -25.07 8.12 -18.58
C LYS A 45 -24.97 6.68 -19.09
N ASN A 46 -23.98 6.38 -19.94
CA ASN A 46 -23.88 5.12 -20.68
C ASN A 46 -22.66 4.29 -20.30
N TYR A 47 -21.78 4.77 -19.43
CA TYR A 47 -20.60 4.02 -18.98
C TYR A 47 -20.07 4.54 -17.64
N ALA A 48 -19.34 3.68 -16.95
CA ALA A 48 -18.45 4.08 -15.89
C ALA A 48 -17.03 3.59 -16.20
N ILE A 49 -16.02 4.31 -15.71
CA ILE A 49 -14.63 4.03 -16.03
C ILE A 49 -13.72 4.48 -14.91
N PHE A 50 -12.66 3.70 -14.66
CA PHE A 50 -11.55 4.12 -13.81
C PHE A 50 -10.21 3.61 -14.34
N ASN A 51 -9.14 4.30 -13.98
CA ASN A 51 -7.76 3.90 -14.30
C ASN A 51 -7.29 2.84 -13.29
N THR A 52 -6.93 1.65 -13.76
CA THR A 52 -6.49 0.56 -12.89
C THR A 52 -5.13 0.81 -12.23
N GLY A 53 -4.34 1.79 -12.71
CA GLY A 53 -2.95 1.99 -12.31
C GLY A 53 -1.97 1.00 -12.94
N LEU A 54 -2.48 0.02 -13.69
CA LEU A 54 -1.68 -0.99 -14.40
C LEU A 54 -1.35 -0.56 -15.81
N PHE A 55 -0.30 -1.15 -16.37
CA PHE A 55 0.16 -0.94 -17.75
C PHE A 55 0.24 -2.26 -18.52
N ASN A 56 0.03 -2.19 -19.82
CA ASN A 56 0.30 -3.33 -20.70
C ASN A 56 1.80 -3.46 -21.03
N TYR A 57 2.18 -4.44 -21.84
CA TYR A 57 3.57 -4.66 -22.29
C TYR A 57 4.18 -3.50 -23.10
N TYR A 58 3.37 -2.52 -23.53
CA TYR A 58 3.80 -1.31 -24.23
C TYR A 58 3.78 -0.07 -23.32
N TYR A 59 3.63 -0.26 -21.98
CA TYR A 59 3.50 0.81 -20.98
C TYR A 59 2.29 1.72 -21.20
N GLN A 60 1.24 1.21 -21.88
CA GLN A 60 -0.01 1.94 -22.03
C GLN A 60 -0.91 1.69 -20.81
N PRO A 61 -1.53 2.72 -20.23
CA PRO A 61 -2.46 2.57 -19.11
C PRO A 61 -3.64 1.66 -19.47
N ILE A 62 -4.10 0.89 -18.49
CA ILE A 62 -5.26 0.01 -18.61
C ILE A 62 -6.39 0.58 -17.75
N TYR A 63 -7.57 0.65 -18.34
CA TYR A 63 -8.78 1.17 -17.71
C TYR A 63 -9.80 0.04 -17.54
N ALA A 64 -10.49 0.01 -16.40
CA ALA A 64 -11.67 -0.80 -16.20
C ALA A 64 -12.87 -0.04 -16.75
N TYR A 65 -13.57 -0.65 -17.69
CA TYR A 65 -14.71 -0.05 -18.39
C TYR A 65 -15.97 -0.83 -18.07
N PHE A 66 -17.03 -0.10 -17.74
CA PHE A 66 -18.30 -0.64 -17.31
C PHE A 66 -19.42 -0.09 -18.18
N ILE A 67 -20.40 -0.92 -18.44
CA ILE A 67 -21.64 -0.58 -19.12
C ILE A 67 -22.83 -0.69 -18.15
N PRO A 68 -23.97 -0.07 -18.41
CA PRO A 68 -25.16 -0.24 -17.59
C PRO A 68 -25.55 -1.71 -17.47
N ASN A 69 -25.84 -2.14 -16.26
CA ASN A 69 -26.28 -3.50 -16.00
C ASN A 69 -27.77 -3.61 -16.38
N LEU A 70 -28.08 -4.47 -17.34
CA LEU A 70 -29.44 -4.69 -17.82
C LEU A 70 -30.24 -5.68 -16.98
N VAL A 71 -29.61 -6.32 -16.01
CA VAL A 71 -30.25 -7.30 -15.12
C VAL A 71 -30.91 -6.55 -13.96
N PRO A 72 -32.25 -6.66 -13.78
CA PRO A 72 -32.95 -6.03 -12.64
C PRO A 72 -32.36 -6.51 -11.29
N ASP A 73 -32.44 -5.64 -10.28
CA ASP A 73 -32.03 -5.91 -8.90
C ASP A 73 -30.52 -6.24 -8.71
N ARG A 74 -29.69 -5.94 -9.70
CA ARG A 74 -28.23 -6.00 -9.64
C ARG A 74 -27.59 -4.62 -9.48
N GLN A 75 -26.29 -4.57 -9.20
CA GLN A 75 -25.54 -3.32 -9.22
C GLN A 75 -25.71 -2.59 -10.56
N PRO A 76 -25.70 -1.25 -10.59
CA PRO A 76 -26.02 -0.48 -11.78
C PRO A 76 -25.02 -0.67 -12.93
N TRP A 77 -23.82 -1.11 -12.63
CA TRP A 77 -22.73 -1.24 -13.57
C TRP A 77 -22.28 -2.69 -13.73
N PHE A 78 -22.05 -3.10 -14.96
CA PHE A 78 -21.47 -4.40 -15.33
C PHE A 78 -20.07 -4.16 -15.93
N LEU A 79 -19.06 -4.88 -15.41
CA LEU A 79 -17.71 -4.82 -15.95
C LEU A 79 -17.66 -5.45 -17.33
N ASP A 80 -17.62 -4.63 -18.37
CA ASP A 80 -17.47 -5.04 -19.76
C ASP A 80 -16.08 -5.60 -20.01
N GLY A 81 -15.04 -4.86 -19.64
CA GLY A 81 -13.67 -5.31 -19.81
C GLY A 81 -12.61 -4.33 -19.32
N PHE A 82 -11.37 -4.67 -19.66
CA PHE A 82 -10.20 -3.86 -19.43
C PHE A 82 -9.62 -3.43 -20.77
N TYR A 83 -9.42 -2.13 -20.95
CA TYR A 83 -9.06 -1.56 -22.24
C TYR A 83 -7.96 -0.52 -22.12
N THR A 84 -7.17 -0.35 -23.20
CA THR A 84 -6.21 0.74 -23.32
C THR A 84 -6.88 2.01 -23.86
N GLU A 85 -6.21 3.14 -23.72
CA GLU A 85 -6.64 4.42 -24.27
C GLU A 85 -7.01 4.33 -25.76
N TYR A 86 -6.21 3.64 -26.57
CA TYR A 86 -6.46 3.49 -28.00
C TYR A 86 -7.83 2.87 -28.31
N TYR A 87 -8.24 1.86 -27.56
CA TYR A 87 -9.54 1.23 -27.72
C TYR A 87 -10.67 2.19 -27.33
N LEU A 88 -10.53 2.86 -26.17
CA LEU A 88 -11.52 3.77 -25.63
C LEU A 88 -11.73 5.00 -26.51
N LEU A 89 -10.67 5.51 -27.13
CA LEU A 89 -10.75 6.59 -28.12
C LEU A 89 -11.59 6.20 -29.35
N LYS A 90 -11.49 4.95 -29.82
CA LYS A 90 -12.34 4.44 -30.92
C LYS A 90 -13.81 4.38 -30.52
N GLU A 91 -14.11 4.14 -29.25
CA GLU A 91 -15.47 4.18 -28.70
C GLU A 91 -15.95 5.63 -28.40
N GLY A 92 -15.18 6.65 -28.78
CA GLY A 92 -15.53 8.06 -28.61
C GLY A 92 -15.24 8.63 -27.22
N ILE A 93 -14.51 7.92 -26.37
CA ILE A 93 -14.13 8.38 -25.03
C ILE A 93 -12.78 9.12 -25.16
N THR A 94 -12.86 10.45 -25.25
CA THR A 94 -11.69 11.32 -25.53
C THR A 94 -10.99 11.82 -24.26
N CYS A 95 -11.66 11.75 -23.10
CA CYS A 95 -11.06 12.08 -21.81
C CYS A 95 -11.05 10.84 -20.94
N LEU A 96 -9.99 10.66 -20.17
CA LEU A 96 -9.78 9.48 -19.33
C LEU A 96 -9.43 9.89 -17.90
N PRO A 97 -9.89 9.13 -16.88
CA PRO A 97 -9.59 9.44 -15.49
C PRO A 97 -8.11 9.17 -15.16
N GLU A 98 -7.61 9.93 -14.20
CA GLU A 98 -6.27 9.75 -13.66
C GLU A 98 -6.19 8.49 -12.80
N LYS A 99 -4.98 7.97 -12.61
CA LYS A 99 -4.70 6.89 -11.66
C LYS A 99 -4.81 7.37 -10.21
N ALA A 100 -4.94 6.42 -9.29
CA ALA A 100 -4.88 6.70 -7.85
C ALA A 100 -3.50 7.29 -7.46
N CYS A 101 -3.53 8.23 -6.52
CA CYS A 101 -2.33 8.81 -5.95
C CYS A 101 -2.16 8.33 -4.51
N TYR A 102 -1.13 7.52 -4.25
CA TYR A 102 -0.80 7.03 -2.91
C TYR A 102 0.32 7.83 -2.26
N VAL A 103 1.14 8.49 -3.06
CA VAL A 103 2.32 9.22 -2.61
C VAL A 103 2.37 10.55 -3.35
N GLU A 104 2.20 11.64 -2.64
CA GLU A 104 2.29 12.99 -3.21
C GLU A 104 3.74 13.44 -3.30
N ASN A 105 4.53 13.15 -2.27
CA ASN A 105 5.91 13.57 -2.20
C ASN A 105 6.84 12.34 -2.07
N PRO A 106 7.73 12.07 -3.02
CA PRO A 106 8.67 10.95 -2.95
C PRO A 106 9.55 10.94 -1.68
N SER A 107 9.79 12.09 -1.06
CA SER A 107 10.55 12.17 0.19
C SER A 107 9.84 11.48 1.36
N ASP A 108 8.53 11.25 1.29
CA ASP A 108 7.78 10.56 2.33
C ASP A 108 8.03 9.04 2.32
N LEU A 109 8.62 8.53 1.24
CA LEU A 109 9.05 7.13 1.13
C LEU A 109 10.42 6.86 1.76
N VAL A 110 11.12 7.90 2.18
CA VAL A 110 12.49 7.79 2.74
C VAL A 110 12.49 8.28 4.18
N PHE A 111 13.02 7.45 5.08
CA PHE A 111 13.14 7.82 6.49
C PHE A 111 14.19 8.93 6.67
N ASP A 112 13.79 10.03 7.29
CA ASP A 112 14.70 11.13 7.64
C ASP A 112 15.38 10.83 8.98
N THR A 113 16.63 10.40 8.92
CA THR A 113 17.43 10.03 10.11
C THR A 113 17.72 11.21 11.04
N LYS A 114 17.54 12.46 10.57
CA LYS A 114 17.74 13.66 11.37
C LYS A 114 16.59 13.92 12.34
N LEU A 115 15.42 13.38 12.04
CA LEU A 115 14.25 13.56 12.88
C LEU A 115 14.27 12.59 14.08
N PRO A 116 13.79 13.03 15.25
CA PRO A 116 13.59 12.15 16.39
C PRO A 116 12.47 11.16 16.13
N VAL A 117 12.64 9.94 16.65
CA VAL A 117 11.57 8.95 16.80
C VAL A 117 11.13 8.94 18.26
N ILE A 118 9.86 9.10 18.51
CA ILE A 118 9.28 9.07 19.86
C ILE A 118 8.46 7.78 20.01
N PRO A 119 9.05 6.72 20.60
CA PRO A 119 8.34 5.46 20.79
C PRO A 119 7.12 5.61 21.68
N GLN A 120 6.00 5.05 21.25
CA GLN A 120 4.76 5.02 22.02
C GLN A 120 4.76 3.77 22.92
N TYR A 121 5.46 3.84 24.05
CA TYR A 121 5.69 2.66 24.92
C TYR A 121 4.41 2.03 25.46
N GLU A 122 3.37 2.82 25.78
CA GLU A 122 2.08 2.28 26.16
C GLU A 122 1.48 1.42 25.06
N HIS A 123 1.58 1.89 23.80
CA HIS A 123 1.08 1.14 22.65
C HIS A 123 1.93 -0.11 22.37
N ILE A 124 3.26 -0.03 22.56
CA ILE A 124 4.18 -1.14 22.28
C ILE A 124 4.10 -2.23 23.35
N PHE A 125 4.04 -1.85 24.63
CA PHE A 125 4.17 -2.76 25.76
C PHE A 125 2.90 -2.93 26.60
N GLY A 126 1.96 -1.98 26.53
CA GLY A 126 0.73 -1.97 27.31
C GLY A 126 -0.48 -2.56 26.57
N ASP A 127 -0.49 -2.51 25.25
CA ASP A 127 -1.48 -3.18 24.43
C ASP A 127 -1.19 -4.69 24.35
N GLU A 128 -2.17 -5.54 24.69
CA GLU A 128 -2.00 -6.99 24.79
C GLU A 128 -1.61 -7.62 23.44
N GLU A 129 -2.21 -7.16 22.33
CA GLU A 129 -1.93 -7.72 21.00
C GLU A 129 -0.52 -7.35 20.54
N ASN A 130 -0.08 -6.11 20.79
CA ASN A 130 1.26 -5.66 20.44
C ASN A 130 2.32 -6.28 21.35
N ALA A 131 2.07 -6.35 22.65
CA ALA A 131 2.95 -7.00 23.60
C ALA A 131 3.15 -8.49 23.28
N ALA A 132 2.10 -9.18 22.80
CA ALA A 132 2.20 -10.60 22.41
C ALA A 132 3.15 -10.84 21.23
N ARG A 133 3.41 -9.83 20.38
CA ARG A 133 4.37 -9.91 19.25
C ARG A 133 5.82 -9.80 19.70
N LEU A 134 6.07 -9.30 20.91
CA LEU A 134 7.42 -9.18 21.44
C LEU A 134 7.96 -10.57 21.89
N PRO A 135 9.27 -10.81 21.73
CA PRO A 135 9.89 -11.98 22.34
C PRO A 135 9.63 -12.04 23.85
N LYS A 136 9.32 -13.23 24.35
CA LYS A 136 8.94 -13.40 25.76
C LYS A 136 10.00 -12.85 26.73
N GLU A 137 11.29 -13.09 26.41
CA GLU A 137 12.42 -12.65 27.21
C GLU A 137 12.49 -11.10 27.33
N VAL A 138 12.08 -10.40 26.29
CA VAL A 138 12.04 -8.93 26.27
C VAL A 138 10.78 -8.42 26.97
N ARG A 139 9.64 -9.02 26.66
CA ARG A 139 8.34 -8.61 27.23
C ARG A 139 8.34 -8.70 28.78
N ASP A 140 8.91 -9.79 29.31
CA ASP A 140 8.94 -10.07 30.74
C ASP A 140 10.12 -9.36 31.46
N SER A 141 10.99 -8.68 30.73
CA SER A 141 12.16 -7.96 31.27
C SER A 141 11.75 -6.65 31.96
N SER A 142 12.30 -6.39 33.14
CA SER A 142 12.18 -5.07 33.77
C SER A 142 12.93 -3.96 33.02
N MET A 143 13.86 -4.32 32.14
CA MET A 143 14.65 -3.40 31.30
C MET A 143 14.13 -3.33 29.85
N LYS A 144 12.90 -3.74 29.58
CA LYS A 144 12.35 -3.81 28.21
C LYS A 144 12.42 -2.50 27.43
N MET A 145 12.24 -1.36 28.10
CA MET A 145 12.34 -0.04 27.45
C MET A 145 13.78 0.25 27.00
N GLN A 146 14.76 0.00 27.87
CA GLN A 146 16.18 0.20 27.55
C GLN A 146 16.66 -0.72 26.43
N LEU A 147 16.18 -1.98 26.41
CA LEU A 147 16.45 -2.92 25.33
C LEU A 147 15.86 -2.41 24.01
N PHE A 148 14.64 -1.93 24.03
CA PHE A 148 13.97 -1.36 22.86
C PHE A 148 14.69 -0.10 22.34
N ASP A 149 15.06 0.82 23.22
CA ASP A 149 15.81 2.03 22.88
C ASP A 149 17.17 1.71 22.26
N GLY A 150 17.86 0.71 22.82
CA GLY A 150 19.10 0.21 22.26
C GLY A 150 18.94 -0.31 20.84
N ALA A 151 17.90 -1.12 20.60
CA ALA A 151 17.57 -1.66 19.29
C ALA A 151 17.16 -0.56 18.30
N LEU A 152 16.35 0.40 18.73
CA LEU A 152 15.96 1.54 17.90
C LEU A 152 17.16 2.40 17.51
N LYS A 153 18.08 2.65 18.45
CA LYS A 153 19.35 3.37 18.16
C LYS A 153 20.20 2.63 17.14
N GLN A 154 20.27 1.30 17.22
CA GLN A 154 20.95 0.47 16.23
C GLN A 154 20.28 0.58 14.86
N THR A 155 18.96 0.48 14.79
CA THR A 155 18.19 0.64 13.55
C THR A 155 18.43 1.99 12.90
N LYS A 156 18.46 3.09 13.67
CA LYS A 156 18.79 4.42 13.13
C LYS A 156 20.17 4.46 12.47
N ARG A 157 21.17 3.82 13.03
CA ARG A 157 22.50 3.72 12.41
C ARG A 157 22.48 2.88 11.13
N MET A 158 21.68 1.82 11.08
CA MET A 158 21.50 1.04 9.85
C MET A 158 20.86 1.89 8.75
N LEU A 159 19.86 2.71 9.10
CA LEU A 159 19.20 3.66 8.19
C LEU A 159 20.15 4.75 7.66
N GLU A 160 21.06 5.24 8.49
CA GLU A 160 22.12 6.17 8.07
C GLU A 160 23.07 5.55 7.04
N ALA A 161 23.31 4.24 7.15
CA ALA A 161 24.15 3.51 6.22
C ALA A 161 23.40 3.09 4.94
N ASP A 162 22.12 2.69 5.05
CA ASP A 162 21.29 2.27 3.93
C ASP A 162 19.82 2.67 4.17
N TYR A 163 19.36 3.70 3.46
CA TYR A 163 17.98 4.21 3.55
C TYR A 163 16.93 3.16 3.23
N ARG A 164 17.26 2.11 2.45
CA ARG A 164 16.37 1.00 2.09
C ARG A 164 16.04 0.09 3.27
N THR A 165 16.69 0.28 4.41
CA THR A 165 16.38 -0.43 5.66
C THR A 165 14.97 -0.12 6.15
N ALA A 166 14.44 1.09 5.92
CA ALA A 166 13.04 1.42 6.15
C ALA A 166 12.19 1.00 4.96
N ILE A 167 11.08 0.31 5.23
CA ILE A 167 10.16 -0.15 4.19
C ILE A 167 8.92 0.74 4.22
N PRO A 168 8.65 1.53 3.16
CA PRO A 168 7.43 2.32 3.09
C PRO A 168 6.21 1.43 2.92
N GLN A 169 5.16 1.73 3.66
CA GLN A 169 3.85 1.08 3.58
C GLN A 169 2.76 2.14 3.52
N TYR A 170 1.84 2.00 2.57
CA TYR A 170 0.61 2.78 2.59
C TYR A 170 -0.41 2.07 3.49
N TYR A 171 -0.81 2.74 4.55
CA TYR A 171 -1.79 2.21 5.51
C TYR A 171 -2.66 3.35 6.05
N ASN A 172 -3.96 3.11 6.10
CA ASN A 172 -4.94 4.05 6.64
C ASN A 172 -4.76 5.50 6.12
N HIS A 173 -4.71 5.65 4.79
CA HIS A 173 -4.59 6.92 4.04
C HIS A 173 -3.27 7.69 4.25
N SER A 174 -2.25 7.06 4.81
CA SER A 174 -0.94 7.68 5.04
C SER A 174 0.22 6.74 4.74
N ILE A 175 1.39 7.33 4.53
CA ILE A 175 2.64 6.56 4.43
C ILE A 175 3.18 6.34 5.84
N GLN A 176 3.41 5.07 6.15
CA GLN A 176 4.17 4.63 7.31
C GLN A 176 5.51 4.07 6.86
N LEU A 177 6.53 4.23 7.68
CA LEU A 177 7.84 3.66 7.45
C LEU A 177 8.08 2.55 8.47
N LEU A 178 8.20 1.32 7.99
CA LEU A 178 8.45 0.15 8.84
C LEU A 178 9.93 0.03 9.12
N LEU A 179 10.31 0.16 10.39
CA LEU A 179 11.69 0.04 10.85
C LEU A 179 11.93 -1.34 11.46
N PRO A 180 12.95 -2.08 11.02
CA PRO A 180 13.27 -3.39 11.60
C PRO A 180 13.87 -3.23 13.00
N ILE A 181 13.24 -3.81 14.01
CA ILE A 181 13.73 -3.79 15.39
C ILE A 181 14.27 -5.17 15.76
N CYS A 182 15.57 -5.23 16.05
CA CYS A 182 16.31 -6.44 16.41
C CYS A 182 16.52 -6.44 17.93
N LEU A 183 15.75 -7.25 18.67
CA LEU A 183 15.77 -7.29 20.13
C LEU A 183 16.68 -8.42 20.68
N ARG A 184 16.78 -9.53 19.94
CA ARG A 184 17.54 -10.73 20.36
C ARG A 184 18.85 -10.87 19.63
N HIS A 185 18.83 -10.67 18.30
CA HIS A 185 20.01 -10.88 17.46
C HIS A 185 20.19 -9.74 16.47
N PRO A 186 21.39 -9.14 16.38
CA PRO A 186 21.69 -8.14 15.37
C PRO A 186 21.43 -8.66 13.95
N GLY A 187 20.78 -7.84 13.11
CA GLY A 187 20.49 -8.18 11.72
C GLY A 187 19.34 -9.17 11.51
N LYS A 188 18.68 -9.63 12.57
CA LYS A 188 17.49 -10.47 12.49
C LYS A 188 16.32 -9.78 13.19
N PRO A 189 15.43 -9.09 12.44
CA PRO A 189 14.32 -8.37 13.03
C PRO A 189 13.36 -9.29 13.78
N ASP A 190 12.96 -8.88 14.97
CA ASP A 190 11.93 -9.54 15.76
C ASP A 190 10.56 -8.91 15.49
N LEU A 191 10.54 -7.61 15.18
CA LEU A 191 9.32 -6.86 14.84
C LEU A 191 9.64 -5.72 13.87
N ALA A 192 8.59 -5.18 13.24
CA ALA A 192 8.63 -3.96 12.47
C ALA A 192 7.93 -2.85 13.26
N LEU A 193 8.66 -1.77 13.58
CA LEU A 193 8.07 -0.57 14.18
C LEU A 193 7.50 0.30 13.06
N ALA A 194 6.20 0.51 13.07
CA ALA A 194 5.55 1.44 12.14
C ALA A 194 5.71 2.87 12.65
N CYS A 195 6.33 3.71 11.83
CA CYS A 195 6.58 5.12 12.16
C CYS A 195 5.84 6.02 11.17
N MET A 196 5.10 7.00 11.69
CA MET A 196 4.50 8.06 10.90
C MET A 196 5.16 9.40 11.23
N LYS A 197 5.44 10.18 10.18
CA LYS A 197 5.87 11.57 10.36
C LYS A 197 4.69 12.39 10.88
N THR A 198 4.90 13.23 11.88
CA THR A 198 3.88 14.16 12.38
C THR A 198 3.52 15.17 11.30
N SER A 199 2.31 15.74 11.36
CA SER A 199 1.80 16.70 10.37
C SER A 199 2.68 17.98 10.24
N ASP A 200 3.35 18.37 11.31
CA ASP A 200 4.35 19.46 11.31
C ASP A 200 5.72 19.05 10.76
N GLY A 201 5.91 17.78 10.46
CA GLY A 201 7.14 17.24 9.90
C GLY A 201 8.33 17.20 10.88
N SER A 202 8.11 17.41 12.18
CA SER A 202 9.19 17.59 13.16
C SER A 202 9.73 16.29 13.75
N LYS A 203 8.98 15.21 13.73
CA LYS A 203 9.31 13.93 14.36
C LYS A 203 8.53 12.76 13.79
N TYR A 204 8.92 11.55 14.17
CA TYR A 204 8.17 10.32 13.96
C TYR A 204 7.51 9.83 15.26
N LEU A 205 6.27 9.35 15.14
CA LEU A 205 5.52 8.68 16.18
C LEU A 205 5.29 7.22 15.81
#